data_a7bdc47d505597704795982e55f29a22
#
_entry.id   a7bdc47d505597704795982e55f29a22
#
_cell.length_a   1.000
_cell.length_b   1.000
_cell.length_c   1.000
_cell.angle_alpha   90.00
_cell.angle_beta   90.00
_cell.angle_gamma   90.00
#
_symmetry.space_group_name_H-M   'P 1'
#
loop_
_entity.id
_entity.type
_entity.pdbx_description
1 polymer ?
#
loop_
_entity_poly.entity_id
_entity_poly.type
_entity_poly.pdbx_seq_one_letter_code
_entity_poly.pdbx_strand_id
1 'polypeptide(L)'
;MLHYLLARYQPSSCQWTSSSLGTYDALTTQCVRDFQQATAPTTVSGVVDPTTARLLLSSYSYDQYQDDGATAQSQGYLYKILIPVHRNRSIQTVATFLDGNNTALFTFPVRTKGHVEDGCGHSLFEPWPNFNNTGNGLNMYSSGGMTPTGLIEIDPNSPEGNASLYGPYPITRFVRGLKGNALFLLPTYRNGILIHTGQWGNFSNWKPPMDMPNSAGCVHTWPMHVAKIWHAVVQLGGAVRKNTNGKTPYPFRPQGIASVYLVD
;
A
#
# COMPACT_ATOMS: atom_id res chain seq x y z
N MET A 1 9.02 -13.58 -1.80
CA MET A 1 8.83 -12.55 -2.84
C MET A 1 9.15 -13.09 -4.25
N LEU A 2 10.36 -13.56 -4.51
CA LEU A 2 10.76 -14.10 -5.83
C LEU A 2 9.80 -15.18 -6.33
N HIS A 3 9.55 -16.22 -5.54
CA HIS A 3 8.63 -17.32 -5.90
C HIS A 3 7.24 -16.83 -6.30
N TYR A 4 6.73 -15.83 -5.60
CA TYR A 4 5.43 -15.24 -5.88
C TYR A 4 5.36 -14.55 -7.25
N LEU A 5 6.44 -13.85 -7.65
CA LEU A 5 6.54 -13.22 -8.96
C LEU A 5 6.76 -14.25 -10.08
N LEU A 6 7.60 -15.25 -9.85
CA LEU A 6 7.83 -16.35 -10.79
C LEU A 6 6.58 -17.20 -11.00
N ALA A 7 5.80 -17.45 -9.96
CA ALA A 7 4.53 -18.16 -10.08
C ALA A 7 3.51 -17.39 -10.93
N ARG A 8 3.56 -16.07 -10.95
CA ARG A 8 2.76 -15.26 -11.88
C ARG A 8 3.27 -15.31 -13.31
N TYR A 9 4.58 -15.41 -13.49
CA TYR A 9 5.19 -15.58 -14.81
C TYR A 9 4.81 -16.93 -15.43
N GLN A 10 4.97 -18.01 -14.68
CA GLN A 10 4.64 -19.38 -15.13
C GLN A 10 3.83 -20.17 -14.08
N PRO A 11 2.50 -19.93 -14.02
CA PRO A 11 1.66 -20.56 -12.99
C PRO A 11 1.62 -22.09 -13.05
N SER A 12 1.89 -22.70 -14.21
CA SER A 12 1.81 -24.15 -14.40
C SER A 12 3.08 -24.90 -13.99
N SER A 13 4.24 -24.25 -14.04
CA SER A 13 5.55 -24.89 -13.81
C SER A 13 6.32 -24.32 -12.63
N CYS A 14 6.15 -23.03 -12.30
CA CYS A 14 6.82 -22.37 -11.19
C CYS A 14 5.93 -22.40 -9.93
N GLN A 15 5.73 -23.58 -9.38
CA GLN A 15 4.93 -23.80 -8.17
C GLN A 15 5.79 -24.41 -7.04
N TRP A 16 5.68 -23.82 -5.85
CA TRP A 16 6.41 -24.27 -4.65
C TRP A 16 5.45 -24.78 -3.60
N THR A 17 5.85 -25.84 -2.91
CA THR A 17 5.18 -26.28 -1.68
C THR A 17 5.53 -25.35 -0.52
N SER A 18 4.74 -25.38 0.54
CA SER A 18 5.02 -24.57 1.74
C SER A 18 6.40 -24.85 2.35
N SER A 19 6.92 -26.07 2.18
CA SER A 19 8.24 -26.47 2.70
C SER A 19 9.41 -25.95 1.85
N SER A 20 9.19 -25.64 0.57
CA SER A 20 10.23 -25.11 -0.34
C SER A 20 10.17 -23.60 -0.50
N LEU A 21 9.12 -22.94 -0.01
CA LEU A 21 9.03 -21.49 -0.02
C LEU A 21 10.16 -20.85 0.79
N GLY A 22 10.83 -19.87 0.19
CA GLY A 22 11.96 -19.16 0.80
C GLY A 22 13.33 -19.78 0.51
N THR A 23 13.39 -20.97 -0.10
CA THR A 23 14.64 -21.61 -0.51
C THR A 23 14.92 -21.38 -1.99
N TYR A 24 16.13 -20.97 -2.32
CA TYR A 24 16.57 -20.86 -3.71
C TYR A 24 17.05 -22.25 -4.19
N ASP A 25 16.11 -23.06 -4.64
CA ASP A 25 16.31 -24.45 -5.04
C ASP A 25 16.52 -24.61 -6.56
N ALA A 26 16.62 -25.86 -7.03
CA ALA A 26 16.77 -26.17 -8.45
C ALA A 26 15.58 -25.68 -9.30
N LEU A 27 14.36 -25.79 -8.76
CA LEU A 27 13.15 -25.28 -9.42
C LEU A 27 13.19 -23.76 -9.55
N THR A 28 13.57 -23.06 -8.49
CA THR A 28 13.74 -21.60 -8.51
C THR A 28 14.77 -21.18 -9.56
N THR A 29 15.91 -21.86 -9.58
CA THR A 29 16.98 -21.62 -10.59
C THR A 29 16.46 -21.82 -12.00
N GLN A 30 15.68 -22.89 -12.25
CA GLN A 30 15.12 -23.14 -13.58
C GLN A 30 14.10 -22.07 -13.97
N CYS A 31 13.16 -21.71 -13.09
CA CYS A 31 12.18 -20.67 -13.35
C CYS A 31 12.83 -19.30 -13.62
N VAL A 32 13.94 -18.99 -12.94
CA VAL A 32 14.71 -17.78 -13.22
C VAL A 32 15.37 -17.84 -14.61
N ARG A 33 15.95 -18.99 -14.98
CA ARG A 33 16.52 -19.18 -16.33
C ARG A 33 15.47 -19.02 -17.42
N ASP A 34 14.31 -19.64 -17.25
CA ASP A 34 13.21 -19.57 -18.21
C ASP A 34 12.74 -18.12 -18.38
N PHE A 35 12.62 -17.39 -17.28
CA PHE A 35 12.30 -15.97 -17.32
C PHE A 35 13.38 -15.13 -18.01
N GLN A 36 14.65 -15.35 -17.69
CA GLN A 36 15.78 -14.66 -18.33
C GLN A 36 15.84 -14.98 -19.83
N GLN A 37 15.65 -16.24 -20.22
CA GLN A 37 15.62 -16.66 -21.62
C GLN A 37 14.53 -15.93 -22.41
N ALA A 38 13.37 -15.71 -21.81
CA ALA A 38 12.24 -15.02 -22.44
C ALA A 38 12.41 -13.50 -22.49
N THR A 39 13.12 -12.89 -21.53
CA THR A 39 13.16 -11.42 -21.37
C THR A 39 14.52 -10.79 -21.64
N ALA A 40 15.62 -11.53 -21.42
CA ALA A 40 17.00 -11.07 -21.60
C ALA A 40 17.92 -12.23 -21.98
N PRO A 41 17.79 -12.82 -23.18
CA PRO A 41 18.45 -14.08 -23.56
C PRO A 41 19.98 -14.05 -23.56
N THR A 42 20.60 -12.87 -23.49
CA THR A 42 22.07 -12.73 -23.44
C THR A 42 22.67 -12.97 -22.05
N THR A 43 21.85 -13.09 -21.01
CA THR A 43 22.30 -13.16 -19.60
C THR A 43 21.60 -14.27 -18.79
N VAL A 44 21.45 -15.45 -19.39
CA VAL A 44 20.77 -16.60 -18.78
C VAL A 44 21.68 -17.30 -17.76
N SER A 45 21.70 -16.84 -16.54
CA SER A 45 22.53 -17.38 -15.46
C SER A 45 21.76 -18.27 -14.46
N GLY A 46 20.45 -18.08 -14.34
CA GLY A 46 19.64 -18.66 -13.27
C GLY A 46 19.83 -17.95 -11.92
N VAL A 47 20.47 -16.79 -11.92
CA VAL A 47 20.66 -15.94 -10.72
C VAL A 47 19.87 -14.64 -10.94
N VAL A 48 19.18 -14.20 -9.89
CA VAL A 48 18.44 -12.92 -9.92
C VAL A 48 19.43 -11.77 -9.71
N ASP A 49 19.92 -11.21 -10.79
CA ASP A 49 20.69 -9.96 -10.79
C ASP A 49 19.75 -8.74 -10.76
N PRO A 50 20.26 -7.51 -10.60
CA PRO A 50 19.43 -6.30 -10.57
C PRO A 50 18.55 -6.11 -11.80
N THR A 51 19.03 -6.53 -13.00
CA THR A 51 18.27 -6.45 -14.25
C THR A 51 17.09 -7.42 -14.24
N THR A 52 17.34 -8.68 -13.88
CA THR A 52 16.30 -9.71 -13.71
C THR A 52 15.25 -9.27 -12.69
N ALA A 53 15.69 -8.76 -11.53
CA ALA A 53 14.79 -8.27 -10.49
C ALA A 53 13.89 -7.13 -10.99
N ARG A 54 14.47 -6.15 -11.69
CA ARG A 54 13.71 -5.02 -12.26
C ARG A 54 12.69 -5.48 -13.30
N LEU A 55 13.04 -6.39 -14.18
CA LEU A 55 12.14 -6.95 -15.19
C LEU A 55 11.00 -7.74 -14.53
N LEU A 56 11.28 -8.59 -13.54
CA LEU A 56 10.25 -9.31 -12.78
C LEU A 56 9.28 -8.35 -12.08
N LEU A 57 9.78 -7.33 -11.41
CA LEU A 57 8.96 -6.34 -10.72
C LEU A 57 8.11 -5.53 -11.69
N SER A 58 8.67 -5.08 -12.81
CA SER A 58 7.92 -4.27 -13.79
C SER A 58 6.82 -5.07 -14.48
N SER A 59 7.03 -6.37 -14.72
CA SER A 59 6.10 -7.21 -15.49
C SER A 59 5.05 -7.90 -14.61
N TYR A 60 5.40 -8.30 -13.39
CA TYR A 60 4.58 -9.22 -12.58
C TYR A 60 4.21 -8.72 -11.18
N SER A 61 4.51 -7.47 -10.83
CA SER A 61 4.11 -6.92 -9.53
C SER A 61 2.63 -6.57 -9.42
N TYR A 62 1.92 -6.43 -10.54
CA TYR A 62 0.48 -6.13 -10.54
C TYR A 62 -0.34 -7.43 -10.52
N ASP A 63 -1.31 -7.49 -9.60
CA ASP A 63 -2.09 -8.68 -9.28
C ASP A 63 -3.46 -8.73 -9.94
N GLN A 64 -3.81 -7.72 -10.73
CA GLN A 64 -5.13 -7.55 -11.35
C GLN A 64 -6.28 -7.55 -10.33
N TYR A 65 -5.97 -7.29 -9.05
CA TYR A 65 -6.99 -7.21 -8.02
C TYR A 65 -8.00 -6.11 -8.35
N GLN A 66 -9.27 -6.46 -8.29
CA GLN A 66 -10.41 -5.57 -8.38
C GLN A 66 -11.29 -5.73 -7.16
N ASP A 67 -11.98 -4.67 -6.76
CA ASP A 67 -12.99 -4.75 -5.72
C ASP A 67 -14.18 -5.58 -6.20
N ASP A 68 -14.56 -6.58 -5.43
CA ASP A 68 -15.66 -7.49 -5.77
C ASP A 68 -17.04 -6.95 -5.37
N GLY A 69 -17.11 -5.73 -4.83
CA GLY A 69 -18.35 -5.11 -4.39
C GLY A 69 -18.90 -5.64 -3.06
N ALA A 70 -18.22 -6.61 -2.42
CA ALA A 70 -18.68 -7.10 -1.11
C ALA A 70 -18.74 -5.96 -0.10
N THR A 71 -19.79 -5.92 0.71
CA THR A 71 -20.00 -4.88 1.72
C THR A 71 -19.08 -5.10 2.93
N ALA A 72 -18.71 -4.02 3.63
CA ALA A 72 -17.94 -4.14 4.85
C ALA A 72 -18.68 -4.95 5.90
N GLN A 73 -20.00 -4.72 6.04
CA GLN A 73 -20.85 -5.42 6.99
C GLN A 73 -20.89 -6.94 6.74
N SER A 74 -20.95 -7.39 5.48
CA SER A 74 -20.92 -8.82 5.15
C SER A 74 -19.63 -9.51 5.57
N GLN A 75 -18.56 -8.73 5.77
CA GLN A 75 -17.24 -9.19 6.19
C GLN A 75 -16.96 -8.89 7.68
N GLY A 76 -17.95 -8.37 8.43
CA GLY A 76 -17.83 -8.08 9.86
C GLY A 76 -17.19 -6.74 10.20
N TYR A 77 -17.14 -5.78 9.25
CA TYR A 77 -16.56 -4.45 9.45
C TYR A 77 -17.62 -3.35 9.38
N LEU A 78 -17.29 -2.18 9.96
CA LEU A 78 -18.20 -1.03 10.05
C LEU A 78 -18.17 -0.15 8.78
N TYR A 79 -17.03 -0.11 8.07
CA TYR A 79 -16.85 0.78 6.94
C TYR A 79 -15.83 0.23 5.93
N LYS A 80 -15.89 0.78 4.73
CA LYS A 80 -14.98 0.46 3.63
C LYS A 80 -14.42 1.74 3.00
N ILE A 81 -13.15 1.70 2.60
CA ILE A 81 -12.53 2.78 1.82
C ILE A 81 -12.11 2.21 0.47
N LEU A 82 -12.70 2.73 -0.61
CA LEU A 82 -12.26 2.43 -1.97
C LEU A 82 -11.14 3.39 -2.36
N ILE A 83 -10.00 2.85 -2.78
CA ILE A 83 -8.80 3.62 -3.15
C ILE A 83 -8.40 3.19 -4.56
N PRO A 84 -8.99 3.80 -5.60
CA PRO A 84 -8.56 3.57 -6.98
C PRO A 84 -7.15 4.14 -7.17
N VAL A 85 -6.31 3.45 -7.91
CA VAL A 85 -4.94 3.89 -8.18
C VAL A 85 -4.57 3.62 -9.63
N HIS A 86 -3.74 4.49 -10.20
CA HIS A 86 -3.13 4.26 -11.51
C HIS A 86 -1.82 3.49 -11.39
N ARG A 87 -1.40 2.83 -12.46
CA ARG A 87 -0.02 2.31 -12.54
C ARG A 87 0.99 3.44 -12.38
N ASN A 88 0.73 4.57 -13.02
CA ASN A 88 1.46 5.82 -12.76
C ASN A 88 0.97 6.47 -11.46
N ARG A 89 1.63 6.17 -10.35
CA ARG A 89 1.27 6.69 -9.02
C ARG A 89 1.54 8.18 -8.83
N SER A 90 2.11 8.88 -9.82
CA SER A 90 2.15 10.36 -9.79
C SER A 90 0.77 10.98 -10.00
N ILE A 91 -0.15 10.23 -10.61
CA ILE A 91 -1.54 10.65 -10.78
C ILE A 91 -2.26 10.50 -9.44
N GLN A 92 -2.73 11.61 -8.88
CA GLN A 92 -3.57 11.58 -7.69
C GLN A 92 -4.95 11.05 -8.05
N THR A 93 -5.54 10.31 -7.12
CA THR A 93 -6.88 9.74 -7.28
C THR A 93 -7.80 10.22 -6.18
N VAL A 94 -9.07 9.82 -6.28
CA VAL A 94 -10.10 10.17 -5.30
C VAL A 94 -10.60 8.88 -4.67
N ALA A 95 -10.35 8.75 -3.36
CA ALA A 95 -10.90 7.66 -2.56
C ALA A 95 -12.35 7.94 -2.17
N THR A 96 -13.12 6.88 -1.95
CA THR A 96 -14.51 6.94 -1.47
C THR A 96 -14.62 6.25 -0.12
N PHE A 97 -15.16 6.95 0.87
CA PHE A 97 -15.51 6.38 2.16
C PHE A 97 -16.96 5.87 2.12
N LEU A 98 -17.15 4.60 2.41
CA LEU A 98 -18.43 3.91 2.40
C LEU A 98 -18.78 3.46 3.82
N ASP A 99 -20.07 3.43 4.14
CA ASP A 99 -20.58 2.76 5.34
C ASP A 99 -20.52 1.22 5.21
N GLY A 100 -21.03 0.51 6.21
CA GLY A 100 -21.08 -0.95 6.23
C GLY A 100 -21.82 -1.60 5.07
N ASN A 101 -22.76 -0.88 4.44
CA ASN A 101 -23.63 -1.34 3.36
C ASN A 101 -23.20 -0.85 1.97
N ASN A 102 -21.99 -0.30 1.85
CA ASN A 102 -21.47 0.33 0.63
C ASN A 102 -22.19 1.63 0.21
N THR A 103 -22.89 2.31 1.14
CA THR A 103 -23.41 3.66 0.86
C THR A 103 -22.26 4.66 0.91
N ALA A 104 -22.05 5.41 -0.15
CA ALA A 104 -21.01 6.43 -0.22
C ALA A 104 -21.35 7.63 0.71
N LEU A 105 -20.51 7.86 1.71
CA LEU A 105 -20.67 8.99 2.63
C LEU A 105 -19.94 10.24 2.15
N PHE A 106 -18.74 10.08 1.59
CA PHE A 106 -17.96 11.18 1.00
C PHE A 106 -16.78 10.66 0.20
N THR A 107 -16.18 11.55 -0.57
CA THR A 107 -14.94 11.32 -1.31
C THR A 107 -13.83 12.24 -0.81
N PHE A 108 -12.57 11.84 -1.04
CA PHE A 108 -11.40 12.63 -0.68
C PHE A 108 -10.20 12.27 -1.57
N PRO A 109 -9.37 13.26 -1.95
CA PRO A 109 -8.19 13.01 -2.75
C PRO A 109 -7.14 12.26 -1.94
N VAL A 110 -6.42 11.38 -2.61
CA VAL A 110 -5.35 10.58 -2.03
C VAL A 110 -4.12 10.53 -2.92
N ARG A 111 -2.95 10.39 -2.29
CA ARG A 111 -1.69 10.08 -2.96
C ARG A 111 -1.11 8.80 -2.40
N THR A 112 -0.78 7.88 -3.30
CA THR A 112 -0.31 6.53 -2.98
C THR A 112 1.07 6.24 -3.56
N LYS A 113 1.77 7.28 -4.04
CA LYS A 113 3.10 7.17 -4.64
C LYS A 113 4.14 6.89 -3.55
N GLY A 114 4.99 5.88 -3.81
CA GLY A 114 6.18 5.61 -3.01
C GLY A 114 7.28 6.66 -3.20
N HIS A 115 8.34 6.56 -2.40
CA HIS A 115 9.55 7.35 -2.61
C HIS A 115 10.14 7.09 -4.00
N VAL A 116 10.91 8.03 -4.51
CA VAL A 116 11.70 7.80 -5.72
C VAL A 116 12.94 6.98 -5.40
N GLU A 117 13.52 6.40 -6.44
CA GLU A 117 14.76 5.65 -6.38
C GLU A 117 15.97 6.59 -6.53
N ASP A 118 17.03 6.34 -5.77
CA ASP A 118 18.30 7.09 -5.80
C ASP A 118 19.24 6.66 -6.96
N GLY A 119 18.77 5.80 -7.86
CA GLY A 119 19.56 5.20 -8.91
C GLY A 119 20.31 3.91 -8.51
N CYS A 120 20.34 3.58 -7.22
CA CYS A 120 20.91 2.35 -6.66
C CYS A 120 19.84 1.38 -6.12
N GLY A 121 18.57 1.69 -6.33
CA GLY A 121 17.44 0.90 -5.84
C GLY A 121 17.02 1.20 -4.40
N HIS A 122 17.58 2.24 -3.78
CA HIS A 122 17.21 2.67 -2.45
C HIS A 122 16.18 3.78 -2.47
N SER A 123 15.40 3.85 -1.40
CA SER A 123 14.42 4.91 -1.20
C SER A 123 15.11 6.24 -0.92
N LEU A 124 14.82 7.24 -1.75
CA LEU A 124 15.25 8.62 -1.54
C LEU A 124 14.13 9.40 -0.84
N PHE A 125 14.43 9.97 0.33
CA PHE A 125 13.52 10.90 0.99
C PHE A 125 13.51 12.24 0.26
N GLU A 126 12.35 12.68 -0.17
CA GLU A 126 12.15 13.95 -0.86
C GLU A 126 11.51 14.95 0.11
N PRO A 127 12.23 15.99 0.55
CA PRO A 127 11.67 16.97 1.45
C PRO A 127 10.58 17.81 0.76
N TRP A 128 9.48 18.04 1.47
CA TRP A 128 8.47 19.00 1.02
C TRP A 128 9.06 20.43 1.01
N PRO A 129 8.74 21.30 0.02
CA PRO A 129 7.83 21.09 -1.11
C PRO A 129 8.49 20.49 -2.37
N ASN A 130 9.78 20.23 -2.34
CA ASN A 130 10.59 19.83 -3.50
C ASN A 130 10.59 18.31 -3.70
N PHE A 131 9.42 17.74 -3.96
CA PHE A 131 9.31 16.30 -4.24
C PHE A 131 9.01 16.04 -5.72
N ASN A 132 9.54 14.93 -6.22
CA ASN A 132 9.37 14.56 -7.61
C ASN A 132 7.95 13.99 -7.85
N ASN A 133 7.15 14.72 -8.62
CA ASN A 133 5.80 14.32 -9.01
C ASN A 133 5.74 13.46 -10.29
N THR A 134 6.89 13.17 -10.90
CA THR A 134 6.94 12.36 -12.12
C THR A 134 7.21 10.89 -11.85
N GLY A 135 6.79 10.02 -12.77
CA GLY A 135 7.02 8.57 -12.68
C GLY A 135 6.28 7.86 -11.55
N ASN A 136 6.51 6.57 -11.45
CA ASN A 136 5.74 5.67 -10.58
C ASN A 136 6.21 5.66 -9.10
N GLY A 137 7.43 6.09 -8.84
CA GLY A 137 8.10 5.82 -7.57
C GLY A 137 8.55 4.35 -7.45
N LEU A 138 9.13 3.98 -6.31
CA LEU A 138 9.55 2.61 -6.04
C LEU A 138 8.36 1.63 -6.07
N ASN A 139 8.63 0.43 -6.58
CA ASN A 139 7.65 -0.64 -6.63
C ASN A 139 7.14 -1.01 -5.23
N MET A 140 5.88 -1.47 -5.13
CA MET A 140 5.26 -1.84 -3.85
C MET A 140 5.98 -2.97 -3.09
N TYR A 141 6.79 -3.76 -3.76
CA TYR A 141 7.63 -4.81 -3.16
C TYR A 141 8.92 -4.28 -2.54
N SER A 142 9.26 -3.02 -2.81
CA SER A 142 10.44 -2.36 -2.24
C SER A 142 10.11 -1.66 -0.92
N SER A 143 11.09 -1.54 -0.04
CA SER A 143 11.00 -0.66 1.13
C SER A 143 10.78 0.78 0.66
N GLY A 144 9.85 1.50 1.27
CA GLY A 144 9.48 2.85 0.81
C GLY A 144 8.73 2.90 -0.52
N GLY A 145 8.35 1.75 -1.10
CA GLY A 145 7.61 1.67 -2.35
C GLY A 145 6.14 2.11 -2.21
N MET A 146 5.45 2.20 -3.33
CA MET A 146 4.04 2.61 -3.41
C MET A 146 3.12 1.74 -2.55
N THR A 147 1.92 2.25 -2.25
CA THR A 147 0.88 1.51 -1.51
C THR A 147 0.53 0.21 -2.22
N PRO A 148 0.54 -0.95 -1.53
CA PRO A 148 0.15 -2.24 -2.11
C PRO A 148 -1.30 -2.27 -2.59
N THR A 149 -1.55 -2.95 -3.71
CA THR A 149 -2.90 -3.28 -4.17
C THR A 149 -3.47 -4.46 -3.38
N GLY A 150 -4.79 -4.51 -3.23
CA GLY A 150 -5.50 -5.59 -2.56
C GLY A 150 -6.57 -5.14 -1.59
N LEU A 151 -7.26 -6.10 -0.97
CA LEU A 151 -8.16 -5.88 0.15
C LEU A 151 -7.36 -5.94 1.45
N ILE A 152 -7.60 -4.99 2.36
CA ILE A 152 -6.76 -4.76 3.54
C ILE A 152 -7.65 -4.46 4.75
N GLU A 153 -7.40 -5.11 5.88
CA GLU A 153 -7.98 -4.69 7.16
C GLU A 153 -7.36 -3.39 7.63
N ILE A 154 -8.18 -2.46 8.09
CA ILE A 154 -7.75 -1.17 8.60
C ILE A 154 -8.31 -0.86 9.98
N ASP A 155 -7.53 -0.13 10.78
CA ASP A 155 -7.92 0.31 12.12
C ASP A 155 -7.54 1.79 12.33
N PRO A 156 -8.47 2.64 12.79
CA PRO A 156 -8.17 4.04 13.11
C PRO A 156 -7.34 4.21 14.39
N ASN A 157 -6.97 3.12 15.08
CA ASN A 157 -6.15 3.13 16.27
C ASN A 157 -4.74 2.62 15.98
N SER A 158 -3.87 3.46 15.43
CA SER A 158 -2.47 3.10 15.25
C SER A 158 -1.74 3.02 16.59
N PRO A 159 -0.85 2.04 16.81
CA PRO A 159 -0.02 2.00 18.00
C PRO A 159 0.98 3.15 18.11
N GLU A 160 1.21 3.87 17.04
CA GLU A 160 2.16 4.98 16.93
C GLU A 160 1.45 6.30 17.14
N GLY A 161 1.11 6.62 18.39
CA GLY A 161 0.52 7.90 18.74
C GLY A 161 1.56 9.01 18.83
N ASN A 162 1.79 9.75 17.76
CA ASN A 162 2.62 10.94 17.75
C ASN A 162 1.89 12.09 17.08
N ALA A 163 1.19 12.90 17.90
CA ALA A 163 0.40 14.02 17.40
C ALA A 163 1.24 15.13 16.78
N SER A 164 2.52 15.30 17.17
CA SER A 164 3.40 16.27 16.53
C SER A 164 3.80 15.86 15.12
N LEU A 165 3.80 14.56 14.84
CA LEU A 165 4.14 14.03 13.52
C LEU A 165 2.89 13.84 12.63
N TYR A 166 1.81 13.28 13.17
CA TYR A 166 0.63 12.88 12.38
C TYR A 166 -0.62 13.72 12.65
N GLY A 167 -0.53 14.73 13.52
CA GLY A 167 -1.65 15.58 13.93
C GLY A 167 -2.55 14.96 15.02
N PRO A 168 -3.55 15.71 15.47
CA PRO A 168 -4.41 15.30 16.61
C PRO A 168 -5.44 14.25 16.24
N TYR A 169 -5.68 14.02 14.97
CA TYR A 169 -6.68 13.08 14.48
C TYR A 169 -6.14 11.65 14.47
N PRO A 170 -6.99 10.64 14.72
CA PRO A 170 -6.60 9.25 14.56
C PRO A 170 -6.08 8.95 13.16
N ILE A 171 -4.97 8.25 13.09
CA ILE A 171 -4.42 7.74 11.84
C ILE A 171 -4.93 6.33 11.58
N THR A 172 -5.39 6.07 10.36
CA THR A 172 -5.85 4.75 9.97
C THR A 172 -4.67 3.89 9.54
N ARG A 173 -4.47 2.77 10.23
CA ARG A 173 -3.40 1.82 9.95
C ARG A 173 -3.88 0.69 9.06
N PHE A 174 -3.06 0.29 8.10
CA PHE A 174 -3.19 -0.97 7.38
C PHE A 174 -2.66 -2.10 8.27
N VAL A 175 -3.56 -2.98 8.71
CA VAL A 175 -3.25 -4.02 9.71
C VAL A 175 -2.72 -5.29 9.04
N ARG A 176 -3.48 -5.84 8.10
CA ARG A 176 -3.06 -7.00 7.30
C ARG A 176 -3.79 -7.04 5.96
N GLY A 177 -3.17 -7.68 4.99
CA GLY A 177 -3.79 -7.95 3.70
C GLY A 177 -4.73 -9.15 3.75
N LEU A 178 -5.85 -9.07 3.01
CA LEU A 178 -6.85 -10.12 2.86
C LEU A 178 -6.87 -10.71 1.45
N LYS A 179 -6.60 -9.89 0.43
CA LYS A 179 -6.55 -10.29 -0.99
C LYS A 179 -5.45 -9.51 -1.73
N GLY A 180 -5.10 -9.97 -2.91
CA GLY A 180 -4.16 -9.31 -3.81
C GLY A 180 -2.72 -9.26 -3.26
N ASN A 181 -1.93 -8.30 -3.72
CA ASN A 181 -0.55 -8.10 -3.26
C ASN A 181 -0.47 -7.82 -1.76
N ALA A 182 -1.47 -7.13 -1.21
CA ALA A 182 -1.54 -6.82 0.19
C ALA A 182 -1.53 -8.08 1.07
N LEU A 183 -2.22 -9.16 0.67
CA LEU A 183 -2.22 -10.44 1.38
C LEU A 183 -0.80 -10.97 1.58
N PHE A 184 0.05 -10.81 0.58
CA PHE A 184 1.43 -11.27 0.63
C PHE A 184 2.35 -10.28 1.36
N LEU A 185 2.15 -8.97 1.18
CA LEU A 185 3.07 -7.95 1.67
C LEU A 185 2.81 -7.55 3.12
N LEU A 186 1.53 -7.52 3.58
CA LEU A 186 1.15 -6.97 4.88
C LEU A 186 0.83 -8.08 5.90
N PRO A 187 1.29 -7.94 7.13
CA PRO A 187 2.24 -6.94 7.64
C PRO A 187 3.71 -7.37 7.54
N THR A 188 4.01 -8.55 7.01
CA THR A 188 5.31 -9.23 7.15
C THR A 188 6.44 -8.51 6.41
N TYR A 189 6.24 -8.16 5.14
CA TYR A 189 7.26 -7.50 4.30
C TYR A 189 7.11 -5.98 4.29
N ARG A 190 5.88 -5.51 4.46
CA ARG A 190 5.54 -4.09 4.53
C ARG A 190 4.68 -3.85 5.77
N ASN A 191 5.08 -2.92 6.61
CA ASN A 191 4.34 -2.52 7.81
C ASN A 191 4.35 -0.99 7.94
N GLY A 192 3.62 -0.48 8.94
CA GLY A 192 3.57 0.96 9.17
C GLY A 192 2.91 1.76 8.04
N ILE A 193 2.12 1.13 7.17
CA ILE A 193 1.36 1.83 6.13
C ILE A 193 0.10 2.42 6.76
N LEU A 194 -0.07 3.73 6.59
CA LEU A 194 -1.09 4.54 7.26
C LEU A 194 -1.86 5.37 6.23
N ILE A 195 -3.10 5.77 6.57
CA ILE A 195 -3.79 6.89 5.94
C ILE A 195 -3.59 8.10 6.87
N HIS A 196 -2.87 9.10 6.41
CA HIS A 196 -2.53 10.29 7.22
C HIS A 196 -2.16 11.48 6.34
N THR A 197 -1.78 12.60 6.96
CA THR A 197 -1.52 13.85 6.24
C THR A 197 -0.03 14.21 6.10
N GLY A 198 0.92 13.40 6.41
CA GLY A 198 2.34 13.75 6.43
C GLY A 198 2.77 14.36 7.77
N GLN A 199 3.92 15.01 7.82
CA GLN A 199 4.43 15.62 9.05
C GLN A 199 3.60 16.83 9.46
N TRP A 200 2.87 16.73 10.56
CA TRP A 200 1.88 17.71 10.99
C TRP A 200 2.43 19.13 11.14
N GLY A 201 3.63 19.30 11.68
CA GLY A 201 4.25 20.60 11.83
C GLY A 201 4.38 21.37 10.51
N ASN A 202 4.57 20.66 9.39
CA ASN A 202 4.69 21.25 8.05
C ASN A 202 3.34 21.30 7.31
N PHE A 203 2.39 20.43 7.66
CA PHE A 203 1.17 20.20 6.88
C PHE A 203 -0.12 20.52 7.62
N SER A 204 -0.07 21.12 8.81
CA SER A 204 -1.26 21.44 9.60
C SER A 204 -2.26 22.35 8.84
N ASN A 205 -1.75 23.24 7.97
CA ASN A 205 -2.54 24.13 7.13
C ASN A 205 -2.63 23.64 5.67
N TRP A 206 -2.24 22.42 5.42
CA TRP A 206 -2.17 21.87 4.07
C TRP A 206 -3.57 21.67 3.47
N LYS A 207 -3.77 22.19 2.28
CA LYS A 207 -5.05 22.20 1.55
C LYS A 207 -4.82 22.49 0.07
N PRO A 208 -5.79 22.20 -0.79
CA PRO A 208 -5.71 22.60 -2.20
C PRO A 208 -5.41 24.09 -2.38
N PRO A 209 -4.64 24.49 -3.41
CA PRO A 209 -4.14 23.65 -4.52
C PRO A 209 -2.77 23.03 -4.28
N MET A 210 -2.31 22.89 -3.04
CA MET A 210 -1.00 22.31 -2.72
C MET A 210 -0.95 20.82 -3.13
N ASP A 211 0.19 20.40 -3.67
CA ASP A 211 0.41 19.00 -4.01
C ASP A 211 0.70 18.16 -2.77
N MET A 212 0.21 16.91 -2.77
CA MET A 212 0.51 15.95 -1.71
C MET A 212 1.92 15.35 -1.90
N PRO A 213 2.76 15.28 -0.86
CA PRO A 213 4.07 14.67 -0.97
C PRO A 213 3.98 13.15 -1.17
N ASN A 214 5.08 12.58 -1.68
CA ASN A 214 5.28 11.13 -1.71
C ASN A 214 5.44 10.57 -0.29
N SER A 215 5.31 9.26 -0.16
CA SER A 215 5.42 8.57 1.12
C SER A 215 6.26 7.29 1.01
N ALA A 216 6.52 6.63 2.10
CA ALA A 216 7.07 5.27 2.12
C ALA A 216 6.00 4.18 1.91
N GLY A 217 4.92 4.49 1.19
CA GLY A 217 3.80 3.60 0.92
C GLY A 217 2.52 3.94 1.70
N CYS A 218 2.54 4.96 2.54
CA CYS A 218 1.34 5.49 3.16
C CYS A 218 0.41 6.15 2.13
N VAL A 219 -0.86 6.21 2.45
CA VAL A 219 -1.87 6.95 1.71
C VAL A 219 -1.95 8.34 2.31
N HIS A 220 -1.45 9.35 1.61
CA HIS A 220 -1.57 10.73 2.05
C HIS A 220 -2.92 11.32 1.65
N THR A 221 -3.48 12.13 2.54
CA THR A 221 -4.64 12.98 2.27
C THR A 221 -4.51 14.27 3.10
N TRP A 222 -5.38 15.25 2.89
CA TRP A 222 -5.30 16.51 3.63
C TRP A 222 -5.84 16.40 5.05
N PRO A 223 -5.40 17.28 5.97
CA PRO A 223 -5.84 17.27 7.38
C PRO A 223 -7.34 17.25 7.58
N MET A 224 -8.07 18.03 6.78
CA MET A 224 -9.53 18.09 6.84
C MET A 224 -10.19 16.75 6.51
N HIS A 225 -9.58 15.93 5.65
CA HIS A 225 -10.13 14.61 5.31
C HIS A 225 -9.80 13.56 6.35
N VAL A 226 -8.62 13.64 7.00
CA VAL A 226 -8.32 12.80 8.17
C VAL A 226 -9.34 13.07 9.29
N ALA A 227 -9.65 14.33 9.56
CA ALA A 227 -10.69 14.72 10.51
C ALA A 227 -12.07 14.16 10.11
N LYS A 228 -12.44 14.26 8.82
CA LYS A 228 -13.70 13.75 8.30
C LYS A 228 -13.82 12.24 8.41
N ILE A 229 -12.74 11.49 8.12
CA ILE A 229 -12.68 10.04 8.33
C ILE A 229 -12.94 9.71 9.82
N TRP A 230 -12.26 10.41 10.74
CA TRP A 230 -12.48 10.22 12.17
C TRP A 230 -13.93 10.40 12.56
N HIS A 231 -14.55 11.53 12.18
CA HIS A 231 -15.94 11.80 12.52
C HIS A 231 -16.90 10.75 11.95
N ALA A 232 -16.68 10.31 10.70
CA ALA A 232 -17.50 9.28 10.09
C ALA A 232 -17.40 7.94 10.83
N VAL A 233 -16.18 7.50 11.19
CA VAL A 233 -16.00 6.26 11.97
C VAL A 233 -16.68 6.33 13.32
N VAL A 234 -16.59 7.46 14.02
CA VAL A 234 -17.31 7.67 15.30
C VAL A 234 -18.83 7.61 15.11
N GLN A 235 -19.35 8.23 14.07
CA GLN A 235 -20.80 8.19 13.75
C GLN A 235 -21.30 6.78 13.42
N LEU A 236 -20.46 5.95 12.84
CA LEU A 236 -20.74 4.53 12.59
C LEU A 236 -20.58 3.63 13.82
N GLY A 237 -20.29 4.19 14.99
CA GLY A 237 -20.10 3.46 16.23
C GLY A 237 -18.71 2.87 16.41
N GLY A 238 -17.73 3.32 15.62
CA GLY A 238 -16.35 2.86 15.72
C GLY A 238 -15.66 3.34 17.02
N ALA A 239 -14.81 2.48 17.57
CA ALA A 239 -13.98 2.80 18.73
C ALA A 239 -12.71 3.52 18.24
N VAL A 240 -12.63 4.82 18.46
CA VAL A 240 -11.55 5.67 17.98
C VAL A 240 -10.93 6.45 19.13
N ARG A 241 -9.62 6.53 19.17
CA ARG A 241 -8.87 7.36 20.14
C ARG A 241 -8.21 8.52 19.43
N LYS A 242 -8.20 9.69 20.06
CA LYS A 242 -7.40 10.82 19.60
C LYS A 242 -5.95 10.42 19.52
N ASN A 243 -5.27 10.89 18.47
CA ASN A 243 -3.83 10.76 18.37
C ASN A 243 -3.17 11.67 19.41
N THR A 244 -2.40 11.08 20.31
CA THR A 244 -1.68 11.78 21.38
C THR A 244 -0.21 11.42 21.29
N ASN A 245 0.64 12.11 22.04
CA ASN A 245 2.09 11.82 22.07
C ASN A 245 2.46 10.50 22.81
N GLY A 246 1.49 9.69 23.18
CA GLY A 246 1.68 8.37 23.76
C GLY A 246 1.27 7.26 22.79
N LYS A 247 1.83 6.06 22.97
CA LYS A 247 1.42 4.89 22.19
C LYS A 247 -0.02 4.51 22.56
N THR A 248 -0.83 4.23 21.54
CA THR A 248 -2.13 3.63 21.72
C THR A 248 -1.98 2.15 22.07
N PRO A 249 -2.79 1.61 23.02
CA PRO A 249 -2.79 0.17 23.27
C PRO A 249 -3.11 -0.61 21.99
N TYR A 250 -2.30 -1.62 21.69
CA TYR A 250 -2.46 -2.49 20.54
C TYR A 250 -2.44 -3.95 21.02
N PRO A 251 -3.19 -4.89 20.39
CA PRO A 251 -4.03 -4.66 19.21
C PRO A 251 -5.47 -4.22 19.53
N PHE A 252 -5.96 -3.22 18.78
CA PHE A 252 -7.40 -3.05 18.61
C PHE A 252 -7.89 -4.02 17.52
N ARG A 253 -9.16 -4.36 17.54
CA ARG A 253 -9.77 -5.12 16.44
C ARG A 253 -9.89 -4.21 15.23
N PRO A 254 -9.47 -4.64 14.03
CA PRO A 254 -9.75 -3.90 12.81
C PRO A 254 -11.24 -3.62 12.68
N GLN A 255 -11.58 -2.38 12.33
CA GLN A 255 -12.96 -1.91 12.28
C GLN A 255 -13.44 -1.61 10.88
N GLY A 256 -12.53 -1.53 9.92
CA GLY A 256 -12.83 -1.27 8.53
C GLY A 256 -11.95 -2.07 7.58
N ILE A 257 -12.26 -1.95 6.30
CA ILE A 257 -11.47 -2.49 5.20
C ILE A 257 -11.15 -1.40 4.19
N ALA A 258 -10.00 -1.51 3.55
CA ALA A 258 -9.61 -0.70 2.40
C ALA A 258 -9.41 -1.60 1.19
N SER A 259 -9.92 -1.16 0.04
CA SER A 259 -9.74 -1.82 -1.24
C SER A 259 -8.87 -0.91 -2.12
N VAL A 260 -7.63 -1.31 -2.38
CA VAL A 260 -6.67 -0.59 -3.25
C VAL A 260 -6.58 -1.34 -4.57
N TYR A 261 -7.08 -0.75 -5.65
CA TYR A 261 -7.20 -1.44 -6.94
C TYR A 261 -6.80 -0.55 -8.12
N LEU A 262 -6.30 -1.17 -9.20
CA LEU A 262 -5.90 -0.47 -10.42
C LEU A 262 -7.14 -0.05 -11.23
N VAL A 263 -7.05 1.13 -11.86
CA VAL A 263 -8.07 1.64 -12.78
C VAL A 263 -7.56 1.75 -14.23
N ASP A 264 -6.32 1.33 -14.48
CA ASP A 264 -5.68 1.27 -15.83
C ASP A 264 -4.84 0.01 -16.03
#